data_d1fd8bc428ce1b78b9407ccadae17eae
#
_entry.id   d1fd8bc428ce1b78b9407ccadae17eae
#
_cell.length_a   1.000
_cell.length_b   1.000
_cell.length_c   1.000
_cell.angle_alpha   90.00
_cell.angle_beta   90.00
_cell.angle_gamma   90.00
#
_symmetry.space_group_name_H-M   'P 1'
#
loop_
_entity.id
_entity.type
_entity.pdbx_description
1 polymer ?
#
loop_
_entity_poly.entity_id
_entity_poly.type
_entity_poly.pdbx_seq_one_letter_code
_entity_poly.pdbx_strand_id
1 'polypeptide(L)'
;MDAHKNDLTEIAVVEYPGADPSAASMLAEMAHVGNRLAQQQGRHTARILVSRWVMANDGGGPQRVAGADVLDATVPAIIALPGQVSQNGQIRDEAILLEWLSAHYDGGSLLAAVNDGIGVLSRAGLLAGRAVASLDSTRFPGLNSQSGSWLPSERLLVDDGDLLTVSGSQAWRFLALRLLYRVHGQGVMAAVAQQQGIVVPAAIQQDLERFSANFAHGDRDVLKAQRWLHTTAARGATLGAICQASGLEPRTLQRRFLKATGLRPIEYCQRLRIAKAQLLLQQGGAIDEVAWGVGYADQSAFRRLFLRIVGMTPATYRRMVSGKLRDRSLAPAPVPSVMGTPVRPVDRHAA
;
A
#
# COMPACT_ATOMS: atom_id res chain seq x y z
N MET A 1 11.30 -13.75 28.47
CA MET A 1 11.53 -14.59 27.28
C MET A 1 10.69 -14.09 26.09
N ASP A 2 10.61 -12.73 25.90
CA ASP A 2 9.73 -12.09 24.89
C ASP A 2 10.46 -11.16 23.91
N ALA A 3 11.80 -11.25 23.81
CA ALA A 3 12.59 -10.36 22.95
C ALA A 3 12.58 -10.75 21.45
N HIS A 4 12.17 -11.96 21.09
CA HIS A 4 12.26 -12.46 19.70
C HIS A 4 11.00 -12.24 18.84
N LYS A 5 9.91 -11.73 19.41
CA LYS A 5 8.62 -11.58 18.68
C LYS A 5 8.58 -10.36 17.74
N ASN A 6 9.55 -9.42 17.87
CA ASN A 6 9.61 -8.19 17.07
C ASN A 6 10.58 -8.27 15.86
N ASP A 7 11.29 -9.39 15.68
CA ASP A 7 12.36 -9.48 14.68
C ASP A 7 11.90 -10.04 13.34
N LEU A 8 10.61 -10.33 13.18
CA LEU A 8 10.08 -10.92 11.96
C LEU A 8 8.78 -10.23 11.51
N THR A 9 8.74 -9.87 10.22
CA THR A 9 7.54 -9.39 9.55
C THR A 9 7.09 -10.42 8.53
N GLU A 10 5.98 -11.12 8.81
CA GLU A 10 5.40 -12.08 7.87
C GLU A 10 4.51 -11.38 6.85
N ILE A 11 4.72 -11.72 5.57
CA ILE A 11 3.85 -11.37 4.44
C ILE A 11 3.19 -12.66 3.94
N ALA A 12 1.90 -12.81 4.21
CA ALA A 12 1.08 -13.91 3.73
C ALA A 12 0.58 -13.60 2.31
N VAL A 13 0.98 -14.36 1.31
CA VAL A 13 0.43 -14.27 -0.05
C VAL A 13 -0.70 -15.29 -0.16
N VAL A 14 -1.93 -14.79 -0.39
CA VAL A 14 -3.12 -15.65 -0.49
C VAL A 14 -3.29 -16.11 -1.92
N GLU A 15 -3.19 -17.42 -2.12
CA GLU A 15 -3.43 -18.08 -3.41
C GLU A 15 -4.88 -18.56 -3.47
N TYR A 16 -5.65 -17.96 -4.36
CA TYR A 16 -7.03 -18.30 -4.66
C TYR A 16 -7.18 -18.61 -6.15
N PRO A 17 -8.27 -19.28 -6.60
CA PRO A 17 -8.45 -19.65 -8.00
C PRO A 17 -8.29 -18.46 -8.95
N GLY A 18 -7.39 -18.59 -9.92
CA GLY A 18 -7.06 -17.55 -10.89
C GLY A 18 -6.04 -16.52 -10.41
N ALA A 19 -5.58 -16.56 -9.15
CA ALA A 19 -4.52 -15.69 -8.66
C ALA A 19 -3.20 -15.92 -9.39
N ASP A 20 -2.39 -14.85 -9.50
CA ASP A 20 -1.05 -14.93 -10.10
C ASP A 20 -0.15 -15.86 -9.29
N PRO A 21 0.25 -17.03 -9.84
CA PRO A 21 1.05 -18.02 -9.11
C PRO A 21 2.49 -17.55 -8.85
N SER A 22 2.98 -16.54 -9.57
CA SER A 22 4.34 -16.01 -9.42
C SER A 22 4.48 -15.04 -8.25
N ALA A 23 3.37 -14.56 -7.69
CA ALA A 23 3.32 -13.51 -6.70
C ALA A 23 4.18 -13.78 -5.47
N ALA A 24 4.03 -14.96 -4.87
CA ALA A 24 4.77 -15.34 -3.67
C ALA A 24 6.28 -15.44 -3.93
N SER A 25 6.67 -16.05 -5.06
CA SER A 25 8.08 -16.23 -5.43
C SER A 25 8.75 -14.88 -5.69
N MET A 26 8.07 -13.96 -6.39
CA MET A 26 8.60 -12.63 -6.69
C MET A 26 8.78 -11.79 -5.41
N LEU A 27 7.80 -11.80 -4.52
CA LEU A 27 7.92 -11.13 -3.22
C LEU A 27 9.03 -11.73 -2.36
N ALA A 28 9.16 -13.07 -2.34
CA ALA A 28 10.17 -13.77 -1.57
C ALA A 28 11.59 -13.44 -2.06
N GLU A 29 11.81 -13.38 -3.36
CA GLU A 29 13.09 -12.96 -3.95
C GLU A 29 13.49 -11.56 -3.50
N MET A 30 12.59 -10.58 -3.68
CA MET A 30 12.87 -9.20 -3.30
C MET A 30 13.05 -9.03 -1.78
N ALA A 31 12.27 -9.75 -0.96
CA ALA A 31 12.42 -9.78 0.48
C ALA A 31 13.79 -10.38 0.90
N HIS A 32 14.22 -11.46 0.25
CA HIS A 32 15.53 -12.07 0.48
C HIS A 32 16.68 -11.09 0.20
N VAL A 33 16.64 -10.41 -0.94
CA VAL A 33 17.64 -9.38 -1.29
C VAL A 33 17.62 -8.24 -0.26
N GLY A 34 16.43 -7.76 0.12
CA GLY A 34 16.26 -6.70 1.11
C GLY A 34 16.82 -7.07 2.49
N ASN A 35 16.49 -8.26 2.99
CA ASN A 35 17.00 -8.78 4.27
C ASN A 35 18.53 -8.85 4.28
N ARG A 36 19.14 -9.37 3.20
CA ARG A 36 20.60 -9.45 3.05
C ARG A 36 21.25 -8.06 3.06
N LEU A 37 20.72 -7.11 2.30
CA LEU A 37 21.25 -5.75 2.24
C LEU A 37 21.07 -5.01 3.58
N ALA A 38 19.95 -5.19 4.27
CA ALA A 38 19.73 -4.64 5.60
C ALA A 38 20.78 -5.14 6.60
N GLN A 39 21.05 -6.44 6.58
CA GLN A 39 22.08 -7.06 7.43
C GLN A 39 23.48 -6.51 7.12
N GLN A 40 23.84 -6.39 5.83
CA GLN A 40 25.12 -5.84 5.39
C GLN A 40 25.31 -4.38 5.82
N GLN A 41 24.24 -3.60 5.90
CA GLN A 41 24.26 -2.21 6.38
C GLN A 41 24.22 -2.10 7.92
N GLY A 42 24.30 -3.21 8.66
CA GLY A 42 24.24 -3.23 10.12
C GLY A 42 22.89 -2.76 10.69
N ARG A 43 21.81 -2.86 9.93
CA ARG A 43 20.49 -2.43 10.37
C ARG A 43 19.83 -3.53 11.20
N HIS A 44 19.46 -3.20 12.42
CA HIS A 44 18.64 -4.05 13.28
C HIS A 44 17.15 -3.82 12.99
N THR A 45 16.69 -4.28 11.84
CA THR A 45 15.26 -4.24 11.42
C THR A 45 14.70 -5.65 11.39
N ALA A 46 13.38 -5.77 11.53
CA ALA A 46 12.72 -7.06 11.42
C ALA A 46 13.00 -7.71 10.05
N ARG A 47 13.27 -9.01 10.06
CA ARG A 47 13.43 -9.79 8.83
C ARG A 47 12.05 -9.98 8.17
N ILE A 48 11.96 -9.81 6.86
CA ILE A 48 10.75 -10.11 6.09
C ILE A 48 10.73 -11.59 5.74
N LEU A 49 9.64 -12.26 6.07
CA LEU A 49 9.32 -13.63 5.65
C LEU A 49 8.09 -13.60 4.74
N VAL A 50 8.16 -14.26 3.59
CA VAL A 50 7.01 -14.45 2.70
C VAL A 50 6.50 -15.87 2.84
N SER A 51 5.22 -16.02 3.16
CA SER A 51 4.53 -17.31 3.30
C SER A 51 3.40 -17.43 2.28
N ARG A 52 3.12 -18.66 1.85
CA ARG A 52 2.02 -19.00 0.94
C ARG A 52 0.83 -19.46 1.75
N TRP A 53 -0.34 -18.95 1.42
CA TRP A 53 -1.61 -19.33 2.05
C TRP A 53 -2.59 -19.72 0.97
N VAL A 54 -3.11 -20.92 1.04
CA VAL A 54 -3.98 -21.51 0.02
C VAL A 54 -5.36 -21.75 0.62
N MET A 55 -6.41 -21.52 -0.16
CA MET A 55 -7.77 -21.86 0.27
C MET A 55 -7.85 -23.35 0.60
N ALA A 56 -8.38 -23.67 1.78
CA ALA A 56 -8.54 -25.05 2.20
C ALA A 56 -9.57 -25.79 1.33
N ASN A 57 -9.31 -27.06 1.02
CA ASN A 57 -10.21 -27.87 0.18
C ASN A 57 -11.47 -28.34 0.93
N ASP A 58 -11.48 -28.21 2.24
CA ASP A 58 -12.55 -28.66 3.16
C ASP A 58 -13.58 -27.57 3.47
N GLY A 59 -13.54 -26.43 2.74
CA GLY A 59 -14.41 -25.28 3.02
C GLY A 59 -13.91 -24.40 4.18
N GLY A 60 -12.68 -24.60 4.62
CA GLY A 60 -12.00 -23.71 5.56
C GLY A 60 -11.42 -22.47 4.89
N GLY A 61 -11.06 -21.46 5.70
CA GLY A 61 -10.36 -20.26 5.21
C GLY A 61 -8.94 -20.56 4.71
N PRO A 62 -8.20 -19.53 4.25
CA PRO A 62 -6.83 -19.70 3.82
C PRO A 62 -5.96 -20.35 4.89
N GLN A 63 -5.22 -21.39 4.52
CA GLN A 63 -4.29 -22.11 5.38
C GLN A 63 -2.87 -21.94 4.87
N ARG A 64 -1.93 -21.81 5.80
CA ARG A 64 -0.52 -21.70 5.48
C ARG A 64 0.00 -23.00 4.90
N VAL A 65 0.65 -22.91 3.75
CA VAL A 65 1.36 -24.06 3.17
C VAL A 65 2.63 -24.30 3.97
N ALA A 66 2.84 -25.54 4.42
CA ALA A 66 4.04 -25.91 5.15
C ALA A 66 5.30 -25.62 4.32
N GLY A 67 6.25 -24.94 4.89
CA GLY A 67 7.54 -24.55 4.29
C GLY A 67 8.66 -24.65 5.33
N ALA A 68 9.90 -24.47 4.90
CA ALA A 68 11.10 -24.69 5.71
C ALA A 68 11.23 -23.78 6.96
N ASP A 69 10.57 -22.62 6.98
CA ASP A 69 10.57 -21.70 8.12
C ASP A 69 9.21 -21.76 8.83
N VAL A 70 9.02 -22.77 9.68
CA VAL A 70 7.81 -22.90 10.50
C VAL A 70 7.87 -21.89 11.62
N LEU A 71 7.08 -20.82 11.49
CA LEU A 71 6.72 -19.98 12.63
C LEU A 71 5.51 -20.61 13.31
N ASP A 72 5.56 -20.77 14.61
CA ASP A 72 4.37 -21.06 15.41
C ASP A 72 3.27 -20.05 15.08
N ALA A 73 2.03 -20.53 14.92
CA ALA A 73 0.81 -19.84 14.50
C ALA A 73 0.76 -18.34 14.87
N THR A 74 1.43 -17.51 14.10
CA THR A 74 1.38 -16.06 14.24
C THR A 74 0.40 -15.49 13.23
N VAL A 75 -0.37 -14.49 13.64
CA VAL A 75 -1.20 -13.71 12.72
C VAL A 75 -0.25 -12.97 11.78
N PRO A 76 -0.37 -13.13 10.44
CA PRO A 76 0.51 -12.44 9.51
C PRO A 76 0.38 -10.93 9.65
N ALA A 77 1.52 -10.25 9.65
CA ALA A 77 1.55 -8.78 9.76
C ALA A 77 0.98 -8.11 8.50
N ILE A 78 1.17 -8.74 7.35
CA ILE A 78 0.75 -8.25 6.04
C ILE A 78 0.11 -9.41 5.27
N ILE A 79 -1.04 -9.15 4.66
CA ILE A 79 -1.73 -10.08 3.76
C ILE A 79 -1.74 -9.49 2.36
N ALA A 80 -1.14 -10.18 1.41
CA ALA A 80 -1.05 -9.76 0.03
C ALA A 80 -2.01 -10.58 -0.86
N LEU A 81 -2.84 -9.86 -1.61
CA LEU A 81 -3.82 -10.42 -2.55
C LEU A 81 -3.32 -10.22 -3.98
N PRO A 82 -2.98 -11.29 -4.69
CA PRO A 82 -2.61 -11.25 -6.09
C PRO A 82 -3.72 -10.74 -7.00
N GLY A 83 -3.35 -10.19 -8.17
CA GLY A 83 -4.27 -10.01 -9.27
C GLY A 83 -4.64 -11.36 -9.90
N GLN A 84 -5.76 -11.40 -10.61
CA GLN A 84 -6.17 -12.57 -11.37
C GLN A 84 -5.54 -12.55 -12.77
N VAL A 85 -4.92 -13.65 -13.16
CA VAL A 85 -4.39 -13.85 -14.52
C VAL A 85 -5.42 -14.52 -15.44
N SER A 86 -6.51 -15.07 -14.89
CA SER A 86 -7.61 -15.69 -15.62
C SER A 86 -8.93 -15.08 -15.19
N GLN A 87 -9.71 -14.58 -16.16
CA GLN A 87 -11.04 -14.00 -15.90
C GLN A 87 -12.11 -15.04 -15.53
N ASN A 88 -11.83 -16.33 -15.67
CA ASN A 88 -12.78 -17.41 -15.39
C ASN A 88 -12.65 -17.99 -13.98
N GLY A 89 -11.79 -17.45 -13.15
CA GLY A 89 -11.59 -17.90 -11.78
C GLY A 89 -12.68 -17.40 -10.83
N GLN A 90 -13.83 -18.06 -10.79
CA GLN A 90 -14.74 -17.87 -9.65
C GLN A 90 -14.03 -18.39 -8.40
N ILE A 91 -13.91 -17.54 -7.39
CA ILE A 91 -13.37 -17.95 -6.09
C ILE A 91 -14.44 -18.83 -5.44
N ARG A 92 -14.18 -20.13 -5.38
CA ARG A 92 -15.01 -21.02 -4.57
C ARG A 92 -14.91 -20.57 -3.12
N ASP A 93 -16.04 -20.59 -2.41
CA ASP A 93 -16.10 -20.22 -1.00
C ASP A 93 -15.57 -18.78 -0.74
N GLU A 94 -15.83 -17.87 -1.69
CA GLU A 94 -15.39 -16.48 -1.59
C GLU A 94 -15.82 -15.84 -0.26
N ALA A 95 -17.02 -16.13 0.23
CA ALA A 95 -17.53 -15.62 1.49
C ALA A 95 -16.57 -15.91 2.65
N ILE A 96 -15.99 -17.11 2.69
CA ILE A 96 -15.01 -17.52 3.71
C ILE A 96 -13.72 -16.71 3.60
N LEU A 97 -13.24 -16.48 2.37
CA LEU A 97 -12.08 -15.61 2.14
C LEU A 97 -12.35 -14.18 2.63
N LEU A 98 -13.52 -13.60 2.31
CA LEU A 98 -13.88 -12.24 2.69
C LEU A 98 -14.00 -12.10 4.22
N GLU A 99 -14.59 -13.07 4.89
CA GLU A 99 -14.68 -13.11 6.35
C GLU A 99 -13.30 -13.25 7.00
N TRP A 100 -12.46 -14.15 6.47
CA TRP A 100 -11.08 -14.32 6.93
C TRP A 100 -10.26 -13.02 6.78
N LEU A 101 -10.37 -12.33 5.65
CA LEU A 101 -9.71 -11.04 5.43
C LEU A 101 -10.19 -9.98 6.43
N SER A 102 -11.50 -9.90 6.65
CA SER A 102 -12.07 -8.95 7.59
C SER A 102 -11.60 -9.22 9.03
N ALA A 103 -11.56 -10.48 9.46
CA ALA A 103 -11.09 -10.86 10.78
C ALA A 103 -9.60 -10.50 10.99
N HIS A 104 -8.75 -10.73 9.99
CA HIS A 104 -7.33 -10.39 10.06
C HIS A 104 -7.11 -8.87 10.01
N TYR A 105 -7.87 -8.17 9.16
CA TYR A 105 -7.87 -6.71 9.14
C TYR A 105 -8.24 -6.15 10.50
N ASP A 106 -9.30 -6.67 11.14
CA ASP A 106 -9.70 -6.28 12.50
C ASP A 106 -8.65 -6.64 13.55
N GLY A 107 -7.92 -7.72 13.33
CA GLY A 107 -6.76 -8.13 14.13
C GLY A 107 -5.52 -7.24 13.97
N GLY A 108 -5.49 -6.36 12.97
CA GLY A 108 -4.40 -5.39 12.75
C GLY A 108 -3.45 -5.76 11.61
N SER A 109 -3.74 -6.79 10.82
CA SER A 109 -2.98 -7.06 9.61
C SER A 109 -3.15 -5.94 8.60
N LEU A 110 -2.05 -5.55 7.93
CA LEU A 110 -2.12 -4.71 6.75
C LEU A 110 -2.59 -5.56 5.57
N LEU A 111 -3.57 -5.06 4.82
CA LEU A 111 -3.99 -5.70 3.59
C LEU A 111 -3.35 -4.99 2.39
N ALA A 112 -2.70 -5.77 1.52
CA ALA A 112 -2.11 -5.31 0.28
C ALA A 112 -2.79 -5.99 -0.90
N ALA A 113 -3.16 -5.24 -1.93
CA ALA A 113 -3.79 -5.82 -3.11
C ALA A 113 -3.16 -5.29 -4.41
N VAL A 114 -3.00 -6.19 -5.36
CA VAL A 114 -2.42 -5.90 -6.67
C VAL A 114 -3.46 -6.13 -7.75
N ASN A 115 -3.64 -5.15 -8.64
CA ASN A 115 -4.53 -5.23 -9.80
C ASN A 115 -5.94 -5.73 -9.42
N ASP A 116 -6.40 -6.84 -9.98
CA ASP A 116 -7.75 -7.41 -9.75
C ASP A 116 -7.94 -7.90 -8.29
N GLY A 117 -6.87 -8.11 -7.53
CA GLY A 117 -6.94 -8.37 -6.09
C GLY A 117 -7.59 -7.24 -5.29
N ILE A 118 -7.57 -6.01 -5.82
CA ILE A 118 -8.29 -4.85 -5.25
C ILE A 118 -9.80 -5.13 -5.22
N GLY A 119 -10.33 -5.87 -6.22
CA GLY A 119 -11.72 -6.28 -6.27
C GLY A 119 -12.13 -7.18 -5.10
N VAL A 120 -11.24 -8.03 -4.62
CA VAL A 120 -11.49 -8.87 -3.45
C VAL A 120 -11.68 -8.00 -2.19
N LEU A 121 -10.82 -7.00 -1.99
CA LEU A 121 -10.96 -6.04 -0.87
C LEU A 121 -12.26 -5.22 -0.95
N SER A 122 -12.68 -4.89 -2.17
CA SER A 122 -13.95 -4.17 -2.37
C SER A 122 -15.16 -5.03 -1.98
N ARG A 123 -15.18 -6.31 -2.40
CA ARG A 123 -16.26 -7.24 -2.03
C ARG A 123 -16.27 -7.54 -0.52
N ALA A 124 -15.12 -7.45 0.15
CA ALA A 124 -15.05 -7.50 1.61
C ALA A 124 -15.54 -6.21 2.31
N GLY A 125 -15.95 -5.18 1.55
CA GLY A 125 -16.41 -3.91 2.13
C GLY A 125 -15.32 -3.01 2.71
N LEU A 126 -14.03 -3.34 2.48
CA LEU A 126 -12.89 -2.70 3.14
C LEU A 126 -12.42 -1.41 2.45
N LEU A 127 -12.97 -1.08 1.28
CA LEU A 127 -12.55 0.08 0.47
C LEU A 127 -13.50 1.28 0.55
N ALA A 128 -14.59 1.20 1.31
CA ALA A 128 -15.60 2.27 1.38
C ALA A 128 -14.98 3.64 1.76
N GLY A 129 -15.15 4.64 0.89
CA GLY A 129 -14.64 6.00 1.10
C GLY A 129 -13.12 6.14 0.99
N ARG A 130 -12.39 5.12 0.56
CA ARG A 130 -10.92 5.11 0.49
C ARG A 130 -10.42 5.29 -0.94
N ALA A 131 -9.28 5.96 -1.08
CA ALA A 131 -8.59 6.06 -2.36
C ALA A 131 -7.86 4.74 -2.65
N VAL A 132 -7.95 4.26 -3.90
CA VAL A 132 -7.28 3.05 -4.36
C VAL A 132 -6.51 3.29 -5.65
N ALA A 133 -5.44 2.54 -5.86
CA ALA A 133 -4.69 2.56 -7.10
C ALA A 133 -5.55 1.93 -8.22
N SER A 134 -5.75 2.69 -9.31
CA SER A 134 -6.47 2.18 -10.48
C SER A 134 -5.94 2.85 -11.73
N LEU A 135 -5.64 2.05 -12.75
CA LEU A 135 -5.34 2.55 -14.10
C LEU A 135 -6.57 2.60 -14.99
N ASP A 136 -7.61 1.87 -14.63
CA ASP A 136 -8.79 1.71 -15.47
C ASP A 136 -10.03 1.48 -14.61
N SER A 137 -10.85 2.51 -14.51
CA SER A 137 -12.14 2.45 -13.80
C SER A 137 -13.13 1.51 -14.48
N THR A 138 -12.92 1.14 -15.75
CA THR A 138 -13.78 0.25 -16.51
C THR A 138 -13.54 -1.23 -16.17
N ARG A 139 -12.40 -1.58 -15.61
CA ARG A 139 -12.06 -2.96 -15.21
C ARG A 139 -12.91 -3.51 -14.05
N PHE A 140 -13.59 -2.63 -13.34
CA PHE A 140 -14.43 -3.02 -12.21
C PHE A 140 -15.87 -2.49 -12.34
N PRO A 141 -16.61 -2.84 -13.43
CA PRO A 141 -17.93 -2.27 -13.69
C PRO A 141 -18.98 -2.60 -12.62
N GLY A 142 -18.78 -3.64 -11.82
CA GLY A 142 -19.67 -4.04 -10.73
C GLY A 142 -19.43 -3.34 -9.40
N LEU A 143 -18.34 -2.60 -9.24
CA LEU A 143 -17.93 -2.00 -7.98
C LEU A 143 -18.57 -0.62 -7.71
N ASN A 144 -19.14 -0.01 -8.73
CA ASN A 144 -19.75 1.32 -8.62
C ASN A 144 -21.16 1.34 -8.02
N SER A 145 -21.78 0.19 -7.72
CA SER A 145 -23.23 0.18 -7.51
C SER A 145 -23.75 -0.32 -6.15
N GLN A 146 -22.98 -0.94 -5.28
CA GLN A 146 -23.62 -1.56 -4.09
C GLN A 146 -22.99 -1.34 -2.71
N SER A 147 -21.77 -0.81 -2.56
CA SER A 147 -21.19 -0.70 -1.21
C SER A 147 -20.21 0.46 -1.11
N GLY A 148 -20.69 1.65 -0.82
CA GLY A 148 -19.85 2.79 -0.44
C GLY A 148 -18.71 3.07 -1.43
N SER A 149 -18.87 4.07 -2.26
CA SER A 149 -17.95 4.46 -3.32
C SER A 149 -16.50 4.57 -2.82
N TRP A 150 -15.64 3.67 -3.27
CA TRP A 150 -14.20 3.90 -3.23
C TRP A 150 -13.85 5.00 -4.25
N LEU A 151 -12.74 5.70 -4.01
CA LEU A 151 -12.31 6.79 -4.87
C LEU A 151 -11.17 6.29 -5.79
N PRO A 152 -11.43 6.06 -7.09
CA PRO A 152 -10.38 5.69 -8.03
C PRO A 152 -9.35 6.81 -8.08
N SER A 153 -8.09 6.44 -8.05
CA SER A 153 -6.98 7.36 -8.13
C SER A 153 -6.19 7.03 -9.40
N GLU A 154 -5.81 8.03 -10.18
CA GLU A 154 -4.90 7.85 -11.33
C GLU A 154 -3.47 7.40 -10.91
N ARG A 155 -3.30 7.05 -9.65
CA ARG A 155 -2.03 6.64 -9.07
C ARG A 155 -1.83 5.14 -9.19
N LEU A 156 -0.60 4.74 -9.49
CA LEU A 156 -0.22 3.32 -9.56
C LEU A 156 -0.06 2.67 -8.18
N LEU A 157 0.19 3.47 -7.14
CA LEU A 157 0.37 3.03 -5.77
C LEU A 157 -0.36 3.97 -4.83
N VAL A 158 -1.23 3.42 -3.99
CA VAL A 158 -1.89 4.13 -2.90
C VAL A 158 -1.65 3.37 -1.60
N ASP A 159 -1.01 4.04 -0.66
CA ASP A 159 -0.77 3.54 0.68
C ASP A 159 -1.56 4.39 1.67
N ASP A 160 -2.60 3.81 2.22
CA ASP A 160 -3.49 4.45 3.21
C ASP A 160 -3.22 3.94 4.63
N GLY A 161 -2.05 3.36 4.83
CA GLY A 161 -1.56 2.94 6.15
C GLY A 161 -1.84 1.46 6.45
N ASP A 162 -3.07 1.07 6.58
CA ASP A 162 -3.54 -0.30 6.81
C ASP A 162 -4.01 -1.01 5.52
N LEU A 163 -4.22 -0.24 4.46
CA LEU A 163 -4.50 -0.73 3.10
C LEU A 163 -3.46 -0.21 2.13
N LEU A 164 -2.91 -1.10 1.32
CA LEU A 164 -1.95 -0.81 0.27
C LEU A 164 -2.46 -1.38 -1.05
N THR A 165 -2.71 -0.53 -2.02
CA THR A 165 -3.17 -0.95 -3.34
C THR A 165 -2.17 -0.54 -4.41
N VAL A 166 -1.91 -1.43 -5.36
CA VAL A 166 -0.96 -1.19 -6.45
C VAL A 166 -1.52 -1.73 -7.76
N SER A 167 -1.40 -0.94 -8.83
CA SER A 167 -1.90 -1.31 -10.16
C SER A 167 -0.82 -1.17 -11.23
N GLY A 168 -0.97 -1.94 -12.31
CA GLY A 168 -0.10 -1.90 -13.47
C GLY A 168 0.76 -3.15 -13.65
N SER A 169 1.51 -3.20 -14.75
CA SER A 169 2.33 -4.37 -15.11
C SER A 169 3.50 -4.64 -14.16
N GLN A 170 3.97 -3.63 -13.44
CA GLN A 170 5.04 -3.77 -12.45
C GLN A 170 4.54 -3.69 -11.00
N ALA A 171 3.24 -3.90 -10.79
CA ALA A 171 2.59 -3.69 -9.49
C ALA A 171 3.26 -4.48 -8.36
N TRP A 172 3.65 -5.74 -8.57
CA TRP A 172 4.35 -6.55 -7.59
C TRP A 172 5.70 -5.98 -7.16
N ARG A 173 6.46 -5.43 -8.12
CA ARG A 173 7.76 -4.80 -7.83
C ARG A 173 7.57 -3.55 -6.98
N PHE A 174 6.58 -2.72 -7.31
CA PHE A 174 6.30 -1.52 -6.52
C PHE A 174 5.73 -1.84 -5.15
N LEU A 175 4.88 -2.88 -5.05
CA LEU A 175 4.44 -3.41 -3.76
C LEU A 175 5.64 -3.84 -2.90
N ALA A 176 6.52 -4.68 -3.45
CA ALA A 176 7.70 -5.16 -2.76
C ALA A 176 8.61 -4.01 -2.28
N LEU A 177 8.89 -3.02 -3.16
CA LEU A 177 9.67 -1.83 -2.78
C LEU A 177 9.00 -1.05 -1.65
N ARG A 178 7.66 -0.91 -1.68
CA ARG A 178 6.93 -0.23 -0.60
C ARG A 178 7.02 -0.98 0.72
N LEU A 179 6.90 -2.30 0.70
CA LEU A 179 7.04 -3.13 1.89
C LEU A 179 8.48 -3.11 2.44
N LEU A 180 9.48 -3.16 1.57
CA LEU A 180 10.89 -2.97 1.93
C LEU A 180 11.15 -1.61 2.58
N TYR A 181 10.59 -0.53 2.02
CA TYR A 181 10.67 0.79 2.61
C TYR A 181 10.07 0.81 4.03
N ARG A 182 8.90 0.19 4.22
CA ARG A 182 8.24 0.14 5.53
C ARG A 182 9.07 -0.58 6.60
N VAL A 183 9.73 -1.68 6.22
CA VAL A 183 10.46 -2.52 7.16
C VAL A 183 11.92 -2.08 7.30
N HIS A 184 12.60 -1.84 6.18
CA HIS A 184 14.05 -1.58 6.17
C HIS A 184 14.42 -0.11 5.89
N GLY A 185 13.46 0.71 5.45
CA GLY A 185 13.68 2.12 5.13
C GLY A 185 14.24 2.38 3.73
N GLN A 186 14.41 3.67 3.42
CA GLN A 186 14.74 4.17 2.08
C GLN A 186 16.04 3.60 1.51
N GLY A 187 17.10 3.51 2.32
CA GLY A 187 18.43 3.07 1.83
C GLY A 187 18.41 1.64 1.29
N VAL A 188 17.74 0.71 2.00
CA VAL A 188 17.63 -0.69 1.55
C VAL A 188 16.70 -0.78 0.34
N MET A 189 15.56 -0.11 0.36
CA MET A 189 14.62 -0.07 -0.77
C MET A 189 15.30 0.42 -2.05
N ALA A 190 16.05 1.52 -1.98
CA ALA A 190 16.77 2.07 -3.13
C ALA A 190 17.86 1.12 -3.65
N ALA A 191 18.61 0.47 -2.74
CA ALA A 191 19.64 -0.51 -3.10
C ALA A 191 19.04 -1.76 -3.78
N VAL A 192 17.88 -2.24 -3.29
CA VAL A 192 17.15 -3.34 -3.95
C VAL A 192 16.68 -2.94 -5.33
N ALA A 193 16.08 -1.75 -5.49
CA ALA A 193 15.63 -1.25 -6.79
C ALA A 193 16.78 -1.19 -7.80
N GLN A 194 17.94 -0.68 -7.37
CA GLN A 194 19.15 -0.62 -8.18
C GLN A 194 19.66 -2.01 -8.56
N GLN A 195 19.79 -2.92 -7.58
CA GLN A 195 20.29 -4.28 -7.81
C GLN A 195 19.39 -5.10 -8.74
N GLN A 196 18.07 -4.89 -8.65
CA GLN A 196 17.06 -5.57 -9.46
C GLN A 196 16.79 -4.86 -10.80
N GLY A 197 17.50 -3.77 -11.12
CA GLY A 197 17.29 -3.01 -12.34
C GLY A 197 15.89 -2.40 -12.44
N ILE A 198 15.25 -2.12 -11.32
CA ILE A 198 13.89 -1.56 -11.29
C ILE A 198 13.96 -0.04 -11.50
N VAL A 199 13.49 0.41 -12.66
CA VAL A 199 13.30 1.85 -12.90
C VAL A 199 12.03 2.30 -12.19
N VAL A 200 12.18 3.12 -11.15
CA VAL A 200 11.06 3.66 -10.39
C VAL A 200 10.65 5.01 -11.00
N PRO A 201 9.44 5.11 -11.58
CA PRO A 201 8.94 6.40 -12.07
C PRO A 201 8.88 7.43 -10.95
N ALA A 202 9.15 8.69 -11.27
CA ALA A 202 9.21 9.78 -10.28
C ALA A 202 7.90 9.92 -9.46
N ALA A 203 6.75 9.60 -10.04
CA ALA A 203 5.46 9.60 -9.35
C ALA A 203 5.38 8.49 -8.29
N ILE A 204 5.89 7.29 -8.61
CA ILE A 204 5.95 6.16 -7.67
C ILE A 204 6.99 6.44 -6.58
N GLN A 205 8.13 7.03 -6.92
CA GLN A 205 9.17 7.40 -5.95
C GLN A 205 8.60 8.22 -4.79
N GLN A 206 7.78 9.23 -5.10
CA GLN A 206 7.15 10.06 -4.08
C GLN A 206 6.17 9.29 -3.19
N ASP A 207 5.45 8.33 -3.77
CA ASP A 207 4.52 7.49 -3.03
C ASP A 207 5.24 6.46 -2.17
N LEU A 208 6.38 5.95 -2.63
CA LEU A 208 7.24 5.05 -1.87
C LEU A 208 7.85 5.73 -0.62
N GLU A 209 8.19 7.01 -0.71
CA GLU A 209 8.88 7.77 0.36
C GLU A 209 7.90 8.44 1.35
N ARG A 210 6.59 8.36 1.12
CA ARG A 210 5.60 8.98 2.02
C ARG A 210 5.54 8.27 3.37
N PHE A 211 5.21 9.05 4.41
CA PHE A 211 4.99 8.49 5.75
C PHE A 211 4.03 7.29 5.71
N SER A 212 4.47 6.22 6.28
CA SER A 212 3.74 4.96 6.40
C SER A 212 3.63 4.56 7.86
N ALA A 213 2.43 4.25 8.27
CA ALA A 213 2.14 3.82 9.63
C ALA A 213 2.45 2.32 9.79
N ASN A 214 2.99 1.95 10.95
CA ASN A 214 3.03 0.54 11.36
C ASN A 214 1.72 0.20 12.07
N PHE A 215 0.96 -0.74 11.55
CA PHE A 215 -0.24 -1.30 12.18
C PHE A 215 0.01 -2.70 12.75
N ALA A 216 1.08 -3.36 12.36
CA ALA A 216 1.41 -4.74 12.75
C ALA A 216 2.15 -4.83 14.09
N HIS A 217 1.70 -4.11 15.11
CA HIS A 217 2.33 -4.06 16.43
C HIS A 217 1.57 -4.87 17.51
N GLY A 218 0.41 -5.43 17.18
CA GLY A 218 -0.39 -6.28 18.07
C GLY A 218 -1.08 -5.57 19.23
N ASP A 219 -1.00 -4.24 19.37
CA ASP A 219 -1.66 -3.48 20.42
C ASP A 219 -3.04 -2.99 19.93
N ARG A 220 -4.10 -3.70 20.31
CA ARG A 220 -5.47 -3.46 19.83
C ARG A 220 -6.00 -2.05 20.13
N ASP A 221 -5.68 -1.47 21.28
CA ASP A 221 -6.20 -0.16 21.64
C ASP A 221 -5.46 0.95 20.90
N VAL A 222 -4.14 0.80 20.72
CA VAL A 222 -3.37 1.69 19.82
C VAL A 222 -3.87 1.58 18.38
N LEU A 223 -4.21 0.37 17.94
CA LEU A 223 -4.76 0.14 16.59
C LEU A 223 -6.09 0.89 16.40
N LYS A 224 -7.00 0.88 17.40
CA LYS A 224 -8.23 1.67 17.36
C LYS A 224 -7.94 3.17 17.20
N ALA A 225 -6.98 3.69 17.98
CA ALA A 225 -6.55 5.08 17.86
C ALA A 225 -6.00 5.40 16.46
N GLN A 226 -5.14 4.55 15.91
CA GLN A 226 -4.58 4.74 14.58
C GLN A 226 -5.67 4.74 13.49
N ARG A 227 -6.59 3.77 13.51
CA ARG A 227 -7.71 3.71 12.56
C ARG A 227 -8.57 4.96 12.63
N TRP A 228 -8.91 5.40 13.83
CA TRP A 228 -9.64 6.66 14.00
C TRP A 228 -8.87 7.86 13.43
N LEU A 229 -7.56 7.94 13.64
CA LEU A 229 -6.72 8.99 13.08
C LEU A 229 -6.67 8.97 11.55
N HIS A 230 -6.64 7.77 10.95
CA HIS A 230 -6.62 7.62 9.49
C HIS A 230 -7.98 7.96 8.86
N THR A 231 -9.09 7.47 9.41
CA THR A 231 -10.44 7.77 8.90
C THR A 231 -10.77 9.26 8.99
N THR A 232 -10.32 9.93 10.05
CA THR A 232 -10.53 11.37 10.24
C THR A 232 -9.44 12.23 9.58
N ALA A 233 -8.43 11.63 8.96
CA ALA A 233 -7.20 12.30 8.51
C ALA A 233 -6.58 13.17 9.62
N ALA A 234 -6.66 12.69 10.86
CA ALA A 234 -6.27 13.37 12.10
C ALA A 234 -6.92 14.76 12.29
N ARG A 235 -8.06 15.07 11.66
CA ARG A 235 -8.82 16.30 11.91
C ARG A 235 -9.38 16.27 13.33
N GLY A 236 -9.27 17.39 14.05
CA GLY A 236 -9.71 17.47 15.43
C GLY A 236 -8.94 16.59 16.41
N ALA A 237 -7.82 15.97 15.98
CA ALA A 237 -7.03 15.10 16.84
C ALA A 237 -6.32 15.89 17.93
N THR A 238 -6.91 15.85 19.12
CA THR A 238 -6.30 16.25 20.39
C THR A 238 -5.90 14.99 21.15
N LEU A 239 -5.04 15.12 22.16
CA LEU A 239 -4.68 13.98 22.99
C LEU A 239 -5.93 13.35 23.65
N GLY A 240 -6.88 14.19 24.10
CA GLY A 240 -8.15 13.72 24.68
C GLY A 240 -9.02 12.93 23.69
N ALA A 241 -9.14 13.41 22.43
CA ALA A 241 -9.90 12.72 21.40
C ALA A 241 -9.25 11.36 21.04
N ILE A 242 -7.92 11.27 21.03
CA ILE A 242 -7.21 10.02 20.80
C ILE A 242 -7.39 9.04 21.97
N CYS A 243 -7.38 9.55 23.22
CA CYS A 243 -7.71 8.76 24.42
C CYS A 243 -9.12 8.18 24.33
N GLN A 244 -10.09 8.98 23.94
CA GLN A 244 -11.48 8.54 23.78
C GLN A 244 -11.60 7.44 22.71
N ALA A 245 -10.93 7.62 21.57
CA ALA A 245 -10.94 6.64 20.47
C ALA A 245 -10.28 5.30 20.85
N SER A 246 -9.26 5.33 21.71
CA SER A 246 -8.53 4.14 22.15
C SER A 246 -9.07 3.49 23.42
N GLY A 247 -9.86 4.23 24.22
CA GLY A 247 -10.26 3.82 25.57
C GLY A 247 -9.11 3.84 26.59
N LEU A 248 -8.01 4.56 26.31
CA LEU A 248 -6.82 4.61 27.15
C LEU A 248 -6.67 5.96 27.85
N GLU A 249 -6.19 5.94 29.09
CA GLU A 249 -5.77 7.13 29.81
C GLU A 249 -4.52 7.78 29.16
N PRO A 250 -4.34 9.13 29.24
CA PRO A 250 -3.31 9.87 28.52
C PRO A 250 -1.89 9.32 28.70
N ARG A 251 -1.48 9.00 29.92
CA ARG A 251 -0.13 8.47 30.20
C ARG A 251 0.07 7.08 29.60
N THR A 252 -0.95 6.22 29.70
CA THR A 252 -0.93 4.88 29.14
C THR A 252 -0.90 4.92 27.62
N LEU A 253 -1.75 5.76 27.01
CA LEU A 253 -1.75 5.98 25.56
C LEU A 253 -0.38 6.42 25.06
N GLN A 254 0.22 7.46 25.64
CA GLN A 254 1.53 7.96 25.21
C GLN A 254 2.60 6.88 25.23
N ARG A 255 2.68 6.10 26.31
CA ARG A 255 3.66 5.02 26.47
C ARG A 255 3.42 3.88 25.47
N ARG A 256 2.18 3.38 25.38
CA ARG A 256 1.83 2.26 24.50
C ARG A 256 1.94 2.67 23.03
N PHE A 257 1.48 3.87 22.68
CA PHE A 257 1.54 4.40 21.31
C PHE A 257 2.99 4.58 20.83
N LEU A 258 3.86 5.13 21.67
CA LEU A 258 5.29 5.25 21.38
C LEU A 258 5.94 3.87 21.20
N LYS A 259 5.63 2.91 22.08
CA LYS A 259 6.15 1.53 21.96
C LYS A 259 5.69 0.85 20.68
N ALA A 260 4.43 1.02 20.30
CA ALA A 260 3.83 0.37 19.13
C ALA A 260 4.25 1.01 17.80
N THR A 261 4.33 2.33 17.73
CA THR A 261 4.50 3.07 16.47
C THR A 261 5.86 3.74 16.31
N GLY A 262 6.66 3.80 17.39
CA GLY A 262 7.91 4.57 17.42
C GLY A 262 7.70 6.09 17.50
N LEU A 263 6.46 6.58 17.54
CA LEU A 263 6.10 7.99 17.54
C LEU A 263 5.17 8.33 18.72
N ARG A 264 5.26 9.57 19.19
CA ARG A 264 4.25 10.09 20.10
C ARG A 264 2.93 10.35 19.36
N PRO A 265 1.74 10.25 20.01
CA PRO A 265 0.44 10.42 19.34
C PRO A 265 0.34 11.71 18.50
N ILE A 266 0.76 12.84 19.06
CA ILE A 266 0.70 14.14 18.35
C ILE A 266 1.69 14.21 17.17
N GLU A 267 2.87 13.65 17.32
CA GLU A 267 3.84 13.56 16.23
C GLU A 267 3.31 12.69 15.07
N TYR A 268 2.67 11.59 15.42
CA TYR A 268 1.99 10.72 14.45
C TYR A 268 0.91 11.50 13.67
N CYS A 269 0.05 12.26 14.38
CA CYS A 269 -0.95 13.11 13.74
C CYS A 269 -0.32 14.14 12.79
N GLN A 270 0.79 14.75 13.20
CA GLN A 270 1.52 15.72 12.37
C GLN A 270 2.02 15.07 11.08
N ARG A 271 2.64 13.90 11.17
CA ARG A 271 3.14 13.15 9.99
C ARG A 271 2.01 12.74 9.06
N LEU A 272 0.89 12.28 9.63
CA LEU A 272 -0.30 11.89 8.85
C LEU A 272 -0.90 13.08 8.09
N ARG A 273 -1.05 14.23 8.76
CA ARG A 273 -1.53 15.47 8.11
C ARG A 273 -0.60 15.94 7.00
N ILE A 274 0.71 15.87 7.21
CA ILE A 274 1.70 16.26 6.18
C ILE A 274 1.67 15.28 5.00
N ALA A 275 1.54 13.98 5.24
CA ALA A 275 1.36 13.00 4.17
C ALA A 275 0.11 13.28 3.32
N LYS A 276 -1.01 13.64 3.97
CA LYS A 276 -2.22 14.08 3.27
C LYS A 276 -2.01 15.39 2.49
N ALA A 277 -1.29 16.34 3.08
CA ALA A 277 -0.96 17.61 2.41
C ALA A 277 -0.10 17.37 1.15
N GLN A 278 0.87 16.47 1.19
CA GLN A 278 1.66 16.10 0.03
C GLN A 278 0.77 15.57 -1.12
N LEU A 279 -0.26 14.76 -0.81
CA LEU A 279 -1.23 14.27 -1.79
C LEU A 279 -2.02 15.41 -2.44
N LEU A 280 -2.56 16.32 -1.62
CA LEU A 280 -3.36 17.44 -2.11
C LEU A 280 -2.52 18.41 -2.96
N LEU A 281 -1.26 18.66 -2.58
CA LEU A 281 -0.34 19.48 -3.36
C LEU A 281 0.03 18.82 -4.71
N GLN A 282 0.13 17.49 -4.77
CA GLN A 282 0.33 16.74 -6.02
C GLN A 282 -0.85 16.90 -6.97
N GLN A 283 -2.07 17.01 -6.44
CA GLN A 283 -3.31 17.24 -7.18
C GLN A 283 -3.48 18.71 -7.61
N GLY A 284 -2.51 19.57 -7.33
CA GLY A 284 -2.54 20.99 -7.72
C GLY A 284 -3.21 21.91 -6.71
N GLY A 285 -3.58 21.41 -5.52
CA GLY A 285 -4.23 22.21 -4.49
C GLY A 285 -3.46 23.50 -4.11
N ALA A 286 -4.18 24.57 -3.83
CA ALA A 286 -3.60 25.81 -3.33
C ALA A 286 -3.03 25.58 -1.91
N ILE A 287 -1.84 26.15 -1.61
CA ILE A 287 -1.13 25.85 -0.35
C ILE A 287 -1.98 26.17 0.87
N ASP A 288 -2.71 27.29 0.80
CA ASP A 288 -3.52 27.78 1.91
C ASP A 288 -4.77 26.91 2.13
N GLU A 289 -5.41 26.48 1.04
CA GLU A 289 -6.54 25.54 1.07
C GLU A 289 -6.08 24.16 1.61
N VAL A 290 -4.90 23.72 1.17
CA VAL A 290 -4.32 22.46 1.66
C VAL A 290 -4.01 22.54 3.15
N ALA A 291 -3.39 23.62 3.63
CA ALA A 291 -3.09 23.80 5.05
C ALA A 291 -4.37 23.73 5.89
N TRP A 292 -5.41 24.45 5.48
CA TRP A 292 -6.72 24.42 6.14
C TRP A 292 -7.37 23.03 6.04
N GLY A 293 -7.34 22.44 4.85
CA GLY A 293 -7.91 21.10 4.58
C GLY A 293 -7.30 19.98 5.42
N VAL A 294 -6.03 20.11 5.85
CA VAL A 294 -5.37 19.14 6.74
C VAL A 294 -5.38 19.56 8.21
N GLY A 295 -6.17 20.60 8.57
CA GLY A 295 -6.46 20.98 9.94
C GLY A 295 -5.46 21.96 10.57
N TYR A 296 -4.81 22.84 9.76
CA TYR A 296 -3.98 23.94 10.24
C TYR A 296 -4.67 25.27 10.01
N ALA A 297 -5.07 25.95 11.08
CA ALA A 297 -5.57 27.31 11.02
C ALA A 297 -4.44 28.33 10.78
N ASP A 298 -3.23 28.08 11.33
CA ASP A 298 -2.03 28.88 11.13
C ASP A 298 -1.17 28.30 9.99
N GLN A 299 -1.12 29.03 8.88
CA GLN A 299 -0.30 28.67 7.72
C GLN A 299 1.19 28.66 8.01
N SER A 300 1.66 29.53 8.93
CA SER A 300 3.08 29.59 9.30
C SER A 300 3.49 28.34 10.06
N ALA A 301 2.63 27.83 10.96
CA ALA A 301 2.84 26.56 11.64
C ALA A 301 2.87 25.39 10.65
N PHE A 302 1.94 25.37 9.68
CA PHE A 302 1.93 24.37 8.61
C PHE A 302 3.24 24.38 7.81
N ARG A 303 3.68 25.57 7.33
CA ARG A 303 4.90 25.71 6.51
C ARG A 303 6.15 25.24 7.27
N ARG A 304 6.28 25.63 8.54
CA ARG A 304 7.40 25.19 9.40
C ARG A 304 7.40 23.66 9.60
N LEU A 305 6.24 23.10 9.86
CA LEU A 305 6.12 21.66 10.07
C LEU A 305 6.38 20.87 8.77
N PHE A 306 5.82 21.33 7.64
CA PHE A 306 6.04 20.72 6.34
C PHE A 306 7.53 20.72 5.97
N LEU A 307 8.22 21.86 6.14
CA LEU A 307 9.66 21.96 5.93
C LEU A 307 10.45 20.99 6.82
N ARG A 308 10.08 20.88 8.10
CA ARG A 308 10.73 19.98 9.05
C ARG A 308 10.58 18.51 8.69
N ILE A 309 9.40 18.09 8.21
CA ILE A 309 9.09 16.68 7.91
C ILE A 309 9.55 16.30 6.50
N VAL A 310 9.35 17.18 5.50
CA VAL A 310 9.59 16.91 4.08
C VAL A 310 10.96 17.37 3.61
N GLY A 311 11.64 18.25 4.37
CA GLY A 311 12.95 18.82 4.02
C GLY A 311 12.87 19.97 3.01
N MET A 312 11.68 20.37 2.54
CA MET A 312 11.50 21.49 1.62
C MET A 312 10.18 22.21 1.89
N THR A 313 10.03 23.46 1.36
CA THR A 313 8.80 24.23 1.55
C THR A 313 7.63 23.66 0.73
N PRO A 314 6.36 23.87 1.15
CA PRO A 314 5.19 23.43 0.37
C PRO A 314 5.19 23.99 -1.05
N ALA A 315 5.67 25.25 -1.24
CA ALA A 315 5.76 25.87 -2.55
C ALA A 315 6.79 25.21 -3.46
N THR A 316 7.97 24.86 -2.91
CA THR A 316 9.02 24.13 -3.63
C THR A 316 8.53 22.73 -3.99
N TYR A 317 7.90 22.02 -3.04
CA TYR A 317 7.32 20.71 -3.26
C TYR A 317 6.29 20.73 -4.38
N ARG A 318 5.32 21.67 -4.34
CA ARG A 318 4.29 21.81 -5.38
C ARG A 318 4.88 22.07 -6.76
N ARG A 319 5.88 22.96 -6.89
CA ARG A 319 6.56 23.21 -8.18
C ARG A 319 7.26 21.97 -8.72
N MET A 320 7.94 21.25 -7.85
CA MET A 320 8.63 20.01 -8.22
C MET A 320 7.66 18.96 -8.77
N VAL A 321 6.51 18.76 -8.11
CA VAL A 321 5.52 17.75 -8.55
C VAL A 321 4.74 18.22 -9.78
N SER A 322 4.41 19.51 -9.91
CA SER A 322 3.73 20.09 -11.10
C SER A 322 4.64 20.10 -12.34
N GLY A 323 5.93 20.36 -12.19
CA GLY A 323 6.91 20.26 -13.27
C GLY A 323 7.01 18.84 -13.82
N LYS A 324 7.00 17.83 -12.94
CA LYS A 324 7.01 16.41 -13.33
C LYS A 324 5.70 15.95 -14.00
N LEU A 325 4.57 16.61 -13.72
CA LEU A 325 3.30 16.34 -14.40
C LEU A 325 3.26 16.92 -15.83
N ARG A 326 3.93 18.04 -16.08
CA ARG A 326 4.06 18.63 -17.43
C ARG A 326 4.95 17.78 -18.35
N ASP A 327 5.99 17.14 -17.83
CA ASP A 327 6.81 16.16 -18.59
C ASP A 327 6.03 14.89 -18.96
N ARG A 328 4.97 14.57 -18.23
CA ARG A 328 4.07 13.45 -18.54
C ARG A 328 3.14 13.73 -19.75
N SER A 329 2.90 14.98 -20.10
CA SER A 329 2.07 15.34 -21.27
C SER A 329 2.79 15.14 -22.61
N LEU A 330 4.08 14.82 -22.60
CA LEU A 330 4.82 14.24 -23.72
C LEU A 330 4.59 12.72 -23.73
N ALA A 331 3.33 12.30 -23.97
CA ALA A 331 3.02 10.94 -24.36
C ALA A 331 3.82 10.62 -25.66
N PRO A 332 4.41 9.42 -25.78
CA PRO A 332 5.02 9.03 -27.03
C PRO A 332 3.95 9.15 -28.14
N ALA A 333 4.34 9.82 -29.24
CA ALA A 333 3.48 9.96 -30.41
C ALA A 333 2.90 8.60 -30.78
N PRO A 334 1.64 8.53 -31.23
CA PRO A 334 1.04 7.27 -31.65
C PRO A 334 1.93 6.66 -32.72
N VAL A 335 2.33 5.41 -32.50
CA VAL A 335 3.08 4.63 -33.47
C VAL A 335 2.26 4.65 -34.76
N PRO A 336 2.80 5.13 -35.91
CA PRO A 336 2.05 5.16 -37.13
C PRO A 336 1.62 3.73 -37.46
N SER A 337 0.31 3.56 -37.61
CA SER A 337 -0.32 2.34 -38.09
C SER A 337 0.36 1.97 -39.44
N VAL A 338 1.13 0.90 -39.45
CA VAL A 338 1.66 0.34 -40.72
C VAL A 338 0.43 -0.14 -41.48
N MET A 339 -0.04 0.69 -42.42
CA MET A 339 -1.04 0.27 -43.39
C MET A 339 -0.46 -0.93 -44.14
N GLY A 340 -1.08 -2.09 -43.91
CA GLY A 340 -0.80 -3.29 -44.70
C GLY A 340 -1.06 -3.00 -46.17
N THR A 341 -0.05 -3.14 -46.97
CA THR A 341 -0.13 -3.15 -48.43
C THR A 341 -1.13 -4.24 -48.86
N PRO A 342 -2.12 -3.93 -49.70
CA PRO A 342 -3.05 -4.96 -50.18
C PRO A 342 -2.30 -5.96 -51.05
N VAL A 343 -2.33 -7.22 -50.63
CA VAL A 343 -1.86 -8.35 -51.44
C VAL A 343 -2.80 -8.48 -52.62
N ARG A 344 -2.30 -8.29 -53.86
CA ARG A 344 -3.01 -8.57 -55.11
C ARG A 344 -3.32 -10.09 -55.19
N PRO A 345 -4.54 -10.46 -55.57
CA PRO A 345 -4.83 -11.87 -55.85
C PRO A 345 -4.06 -12.34 -57.10
N VAL A 346 -3.41 -13.48 -56.97
CA VAL A 346 -2.77 -14.17 -58.09
C VAL A 346 -3.88 -14.87 -58.87
N ASP A 347 -4.10 -14.41 -60.13
CA ASP A 347 -4.95 -15.08 -61.09
C ASP A 347 -4.40 -16.49 -61.37
N ARG A 348 -5.17 -17.50 -61.06
CA ARG A 348 -5.01 -18.85 -61.61
C ARG A 348 -5.94 -18.98 -62.81
N HIS A 349 -5.42 -18.77 -63.98
CA HIS A 349 -5.92 -19.37 -65.24
C HIS A 349 -4.77 -19.43 -66.24
N ALA A 350 -4.47 -20.62 -66.61
CA ALA A 350 -4.25 -21.12 -67.93
C ALA A 350 -3.28 -22.29 -67.99
N ALA A 351 -3.82 -23.36 -68.59
CA ALA A 351 -3.26 -24.55 -69.18
C ALA A 351 -2.79 -25.66 -68.32
#